data_c163703415649c741d7d35293f013040
#
_entry.id   c163703415649c741d7d35293f013040
#
_cell.length_a   1.000
_cell.length_b   1.000
_cell.length_c   1.000
_cell.angle_alpha   90.00
_cell.angle_beta   90.00
_cell.angle_gamma   90.00
#
_symmetry.space_group_name_H-M   'P 1'
#
loop_
_entity.id
_entity.type
_entity.pdbx_description
1 polymer ?
#
loop_
_entity_poly.entity_id
_entity_poly.type
_entity_poly.pdbx_seq_one_letter_code
_entity_poly.pdbx_strand_id
1 'polypeptide(L)'
;MPQKDPILQVFEKAQAERQNWEALWQDIAELVLPRRDFTVDRTKGSERQSRIFDATAQSANSMLAAGLQQFMVNPQSKWFQLRVPGIENEGQDRDAAQWLAQVRDLMLAEFNAPETNFYPTVHEGFMDVTAFGTMSFFLASDENGRPMFQSRPLPEAFIQENARGKVDTYFRKYTMNNRQATQEFGTEAMRQSRALSRELDKGDLSKEHEYVQAVMPNSYFDATKHQITSNKPWMSVHILNEADKPRMRFSGFDSFPFIVSRWSKMTGETYGRGPAMQVLPDIRMLQEMSKTVIKSAQKVVDPPLQVPDDGFLNPIRMHPGGLNYKRTGTNEQIEPIITNGRVDVGIDMIRDRQAAVQQAFML
;
A
#
# COMPACT_ATOMS: atom_id res chain seq x y z
N MET A 1 -12.02 -34.74 12.29
CA MET A 1 -11.86 -33.32 11.91
C MET A 1 -11.60 -33.27 10.43
N PRO A 2 -12.26 -32.46 9.62
CA PRO A 2 -11.93 -32.33 8.21
C PRO A 2 -10.47 -31.90 8.09
N GLN A 3 -9.71 -32.58 7.28
CA GLN A 3 -8.30 -32.33 7.05
C GLN A 3 -8.19 -30.92 6.42
N LYS A 4 -7.52 -29.96 7.08
CA LYS A 4 -7.33 -28.61 6.55
C LYS A 4 -6.63 -28.72 5.20
N ASP A 5 -7.08 -27.93 4.23
CA ASP A 5 -6.42 -27.85 2.91
C ASP A 5 -4.92 -27.48 3.10
N PRO A 6 -3.98 -28.28 2.55
CA PRO A 6 -2.55 -28.02 2.72
C PRO A 6 -2.12 -26.65 2.24
N ILE A 7 -2.78 -26.09 1.21
CA ILE A 7 -2.51 -24.72 0.71
C ILE A 7 -2.82 -23.67 1.78
N LEU A 8 -3.95 -23.83 2.48
CA LEU A 8 -4.32 -22.92 3.56
C LEU A 8 -3.42 -23.03 4.78
N GLN A 9 -2.85 -24.21 5.05
CA GLN A 9 -1.84 -24.34 6.12
C GLN A 9 -0.56 -23.57 5.81
N VAL A 10 -0.12 -23.56 4.53
CA VAL A 10 1.03 -22.76 4.09
C VAL A 10 0.70 -21.27 4.16
N PHE A 11 -0.52 -20.88 3.79
CA PHE A 11 -0.99 -19.50 3.92
C PHE A 11 -1.02 -19.02 5.38
N GLU A 12 -1.55 -19.83 6.31
CA GLU A 12 -1.58 -19.51 7.74
C GLU A 12 -0.16 -19.27 8.30
N LYS A 13 0.85 -20.03 7.83
CA LYS A 13 2.25 -19.79 8.19
C LYS A 13 2.77 -18.46 7.64
N ALA A 14 2.52 -18.17 6.35
CA ALA A 14 2.91 -16.90 5.74
C ALA A 14 2.25 -15.70 6.45
N GLN A 15 1.00 -15.85 6.89
CA GLN A 15 0.30 -14.84 7.66
C GLN A 15 0.93 -14.64 9.05
N ALA A 16 1.30 -15.71 9.74
CA ALA A 16 1.96 -15.63 11.04
C ALA A 16 3.35 -14.94 10.95
N GLU A 17 4.15 -15.25 9.93
CA GLU A 17 5.43 -14.57 9.68
C GLU A 17 5.26 -13.08 9.42
N ARG A 18 4.22 -12.70 8.68
CA ARG A 18 3.94 -11.30 8.33
C ARG A 18 3.41 -10.48 9.52
N GLN A 19 2.78 -11.11 10.49
CA GLN A 19 2.14 -10.44 11.64
C GLN A 19 3.11 -9.49 12.39
N ASN A 20 4.38 -9.84 12.48
CA ASN A 20 5.40 -9.00 13.11
C ASN A 20 5.65 -7.67 12.37
N TRP A 21 5.35 -7.62 11.07
CA TRP A 21 5.51 -6.43 10.22
C TRP A 21 4.28 -5.53 10.21
N GLU A 22 3.10 -6.09 10.44
CA GLU A 22 1.82 -5.39 10.24
C GLU A 22 1.65 -4.17 11.13
N ALA A 23 2.11 -4.23 12.40
CA ALA A 23 2.06 -3.08 13.30
C ALA A 23 2.92 -1.92 12.81
N LEU A 24 4.14 -2.23 12.33
CA LEU A 24 5.06 -1.23 11.76
C LEU A 24 4.48 -0.63 10.47
N TRP A 25 3.94 -1.46 9.58
CA TRP A 25 3.34 -0.99 8.33
C TRP A 25 2.07 -0.17 8.57
N GLN A 26 1.27 -0.50 9.59
CA GLN A 26 0.10 0.29 9.95
C GLN A 26 0.48 1.72 10.38
N ASP A 27 1.53 1.88 11.19
CA ASP A 27 2.02 3.21 11.57
C ASP A 27 2.52 4.01 10.35
N ILE A 28 3.25 3.35 9.44
CA ILE A 28 3.67 3.99 8.19
C ILE A 28 2.47 4.32 7.31
N ALA A 29 1.49 3.44 7.23
CA ALA A 29 0.26 3.70 6.49
C ALA A 29 -0.46 4.95 7.03
N GLU A 30 -0.54 5.11 8.35
CA GLU A 30 -1.21 6.27 8.94
C GLU A 30 -0.46 7.60 8.78
N LEU A 31 0.89 7.57 8.75
CA LEU A 31 1.72 8.77 8.77
C LEU A 31 2.32 9.16 7.42
N VAL A 32 2.58 8.18 6.54
CA VAL A 32 3.29 8.37 5.26
C VAL A 32 2.41 8.09 4.06
N LEU A 33 1.63 7.01 4.07
CA LEU A 33 0.78 6.61 2.94
C LEU A 33 -0.64 6.23 3.40
N PRO A 34 -1.49 7.22 3.77
CA PRO A 34 -2.79 6.98 4.42
C PRO A 34 -3.85 6.33 3.52
N ARG A 35 -3.46 5.88 2.33
CA ARG A 35 -4.32 5.14 1.40
C ARG A 35 -4.26 3.62 1.60
N ARG A 36 -3.38 3.12 2.48
CA ARG A 36 -3.20 1.70 2.81
C ARG A 36 -3.60 1.44 4.26
N ASP A 37 -4.20 0.31 4.52
CA ASP A 37 -4.51 -0.17 5.87
C ASP A 37 -4.09 -1.64 5.97
N PHE A 38 -3.56 -2.05 7.13
CA PHE A 38 -3.07 -3.42 7.38
C PHE A 38 -3.85 -4.11 8.49
N THR A 39 -4.05 -3.42 9.61
CA THR A 39 -4.70 -3.98 10.80
C THR A 39 -6.04 -3.33 11.12
N VAL A 40 -6.35 -2.21 10.47
CA VAL A 40 -7.57 -1.44 10.68
C VAL A 40 -8.44 -1.52 9.43
N ASP A 41 -9.64 -2.07 9.56
CA ASP A 41 -10.63 -2.04 8.51
C ASP A 41 -11.35 -0.69 8.50
N ARG A 42 -11.22 0.04 7.40
CA ARG A 42 -11.88 1.32 7.20
C ARG A 42 -12.77 1.28 5.96
N THR A 43 -13.90 1.95 6.06
CA THR A 43 -14.81 2.10 4.93
C THR A 43 -14.11 2.84 3.78
N LYS A 44 -14.33 2.40 2.54
CA LYS A 44 -13.81 3.05 1.33
C LYS A 44 -14.26 4.52 1.31
N GLY A 45 -13.31 5.46 1.12
CA GLY A 45 -13.57 6.90 1.12
C GLY A 45 -13.62 7.58 2.50
N SER A 46 -13.40 6.84 3.61
CA SER A 46 -13.31 7.45 4.94
C SER A 46 -12.09 8.36 5.10
N GLU A 47 -12.18 9.35 6.00
CA GLU A 47 -11.07 10.21 6.36
C GLU A 47 -9.94 9.40 7.01
N ARG A 48 -8.69 9.60 6.53
CA ARG A 48 -7.52 8.84 6.96
C ARG A 48 -6.37 9.71 7.47
N GLN A 49 -6.56 11.02 7.53
CA GLN A 49 -5.52 11.99 7.84
C GLN A 49 -5.62 12.59 9.26
N SER A 50 -6.49 12.06 10.10
CA SER A 50 -6.76 12.62 11.44
C SER A 50 -5.54 12.66 12.38
N ARG A 51 -4.50 11.87 12.11
CA ARG A 51 -3.24 11.84 12.88
C ARG A 51 -2.11 12.66 12.27
N ILE A 52 -2.35 13.35 11.13
CA ILE A 52 -1.33 14.04 10.38
C ILE A 52 -1.40 15.54 10.71
N PHE A 53 -0.41 16.03 11.43
CA PHE A 53 -0.21 17.45 11.75
C PHE A 53 0.88 18.08 10.89
N ASP A 54 1.74 17.25 10.27
CA ASP A 54 2.78 17.65 9.34
C ASP A 54 2.81 16.68 8.15
N ALA A 55 2.77 17.20 6.92
CA ALA A 55 2.67 16.43 5.69
C ALA A 55 4.04 16.16 5.01
N THR A 56 5.15 16.51 5.67
CA THR A 56 6.51 16.38 5.07
C THR A 56 6.79 14.96 4.62
N ALA A 57 6.49 13.94 5.43
CA ALA A 57 6.75 12.55 5.09
C ALA A 57 5.90 12.05 3.90
N GLN A 58 4.64 12.53 3.78
CA GLN A 58 3.78 12.19 2.63
C GLN A 58 4.31 12.80 1.35
N SER A 59 4.68 14.08 1.40
CA SER A 59 5.26 14.80 0.26
C SER A 59 6.58 14.17 -0.17
N ALA A 60 7.46 13.84 0.79
CA ALA A 60 8.74 13.21 0.53
C ALA A 60 8.56 11.83 -0.13
N ASN A 61 7.63 11.00 0.35
CA ASN A 61 7.32 9.71 -0.27
C ASN A 61 6.85 9.87 -1.72
N SER A 62 5.95 10.82 -1.98
CA SER A 62 5.42 11.10 -3.32
C SER A 62 6.51 11.62 -4.26
N MET A 63 7.39 12.51 -3.79
CA MET A 63 8.49 13.07 -4.57
C MET A 63 9.52 11.99 -4.93
N LEU A 64 9.90 11.14 -3.97
CA LEU A 64 10.81 10.03 -4.24
C LEU A 64 10.21 9.03 -5.24
N ALA A 65 8.94 8.65 -5.07
CA ALA A 65 8.26 7.76 -6.02
C ALA A 65 8.19 8.35 -7.44
N ALA A 66 7.88 9.64 -7.56
CA ALA A 66 7.90 10.35 -8.85
C ALA A 66 9.31 10.42 -9.44
N GLY A 67 10.33 10.67 -8.62
CA GLY A 67 11.73 10.64 -9.03
C GLY A 67 12.16 9.27 -9.56
N LEU A 68 11.82 8.20 -8.85
CA LEU A 68 12.09 6.82 -9.31
C LEU A 68 11.43 6.55 -10.67
N GLN A 69 10.18 6.96 -10.85
CA GLN A 69 9.50 6.81 -12.14
C GLN A 69 10.18 7.62 -13.25
N GLN A 70 10.55 8.85 -12.96
CA GLN A 70 11.22 9.73 -13.93
C GLN A 70 12.58 9.18 -14.37
N PHE A 71 13.37 8.61 -13.44
CA PHE A 71 14.72 8.14 -13.75
C PHE A 71 14.77 6.70 -14.26
N MET A 72 13.89 5.82 -13.78
CA MET A 72 13.94 4.40 -14.14
C MET A 72 13.01 4.01 -15.29
N VAL A 73 11.83 4.64 -15.38
CA VAL A 73 10.75 4.18 -16.28
C VAL A 73 10.06 5.38 -16.95
N ASN A 74 10.85 6.29 -17.52
CA ASN A 74 10.31 7.50 -18.14
C ASN A 74 9.56 7.17 -19.45
N PRO A 75 8.25 7.46 -19.56
CA PRO A 75 7.46 7.17 -20.75
C PRO A 75 7.91 7.91 -22.01
N GLN A 76 8.66 9.01 -21.87
CA GLN A 76 9.16 9.82 -22.99
C GLN A 76 10.53 9.38 -23.48
N SER A 77 11.18 8.41 -22.84
CA SER A 77 12.52 7.95 -23.20
C SER A 77 12.56 6.45 -23.45
N LYS A 78 13.57 6.02 -24.21
CA LYS A 78 13.87 4.59 -24.38
C LYS A 78 14.71 4.14 -23.21
N TRP A 79 14.04 3.77 -22.09
CA TRP A 79 14.67 3.49 -20.80
C TRP A 79 15.28 2.09 -20.68
N PHE A 80 15.14 1.22 -21.69
CA PHE A 80 15.83 -0.08 -21.75
C PHE A 80 16.28 -0.42 -23.17
N GLN A 81 17.21 -1.37 -23.25
CA GLN A 81 17.71 -1.94 -24.51
C GLN A 81 17.69 -3.45 -24.41
N LEU A 82 17.47 -4.13 -25.55
CA LEU A 82 17.56 -5.58 -25.66
C LEU A 82 18.93 -5.97 -26.18
N ARG A 83 19.56 -6.97 -25.56
CA ARG A 83 20.85 -7.54 -25.97
C ARG A 83 20.80 -9.06 -25.92
N VAL A 84 21.57 -9.70 -26.79
CA VAL A 84 21.77 -11.16 -26.75
C VAL A 84 23.00 -11.44 -25.88
N PRO A 85 22.88 -12.19 -24.77
CA PRO A 85 24.02 -12.54 -23.92
C PRO A 85 25.05 -13.37 -24.71
N GLY A 86 26.34 -13.04 -24.57
CA GLY A 86 27.44 -13.80 -25.19
C GLY A 86 27.82 -13.38 -26.61
N ILE A 87 27.13 -12.41 -27.20
CA ILE A 87 27.55 -11.82 -28.49
C ILE A 87 28.22 -10.47 -28.17
N GLU A 88 29.54 -10.46 -28.07
CA GLU A 88 30.32 -9.24 -27.76
C GLU A 88 30.34 -8.21 -28.90
N ASN A 89 30.02 -8.64 -30.11
CA ASN A 89 30.07 -7.79 -31.32
C ASN A 89 28.69 -7.60 -31.97
N GLU A 90 27.72 -7.04 -31.23
CA GLU A 90 26.40 -6.66 -31.80
C GLU A 90 26.52 -5.70 -33.00
N GLY A 91 27.66 -5.00 -33.15
CA GLY A 91 27.94 -4.13 -34.29
C GLY A 91 28.29 -4.83 -35.60
N GLN A 92 28.57 -6.15 -35.58
CA GLN A 92 28.87 -6.91 -36.78
C GLN A 92 27.63 -7.51 -37.45
N ASP A 93 26.55 -7.76 -36.68
CA ASP A 93 25.26 -8.19 -37.24
C ASP A 93 24.24 -7.04 -37.18
N ARG A 94 24.27 -6.23 -38.23
CA ARG A 94 23.39 -5.06 -38.34
C ARG A 94 21.91 -5.43 -38.35
N ASP A 95 21.57 -6.60 -38.88
CA ASP A 95 20.18 -7.07 -39.00
C ASP A 95 19.63 -7.50 -37.62
N ALA A 96 20.45 -8.18 -36.83
CA ALA A 96 20.10 -8.57 -35.46
C ALA A 96 19.92 -7.32 -34.56
N ALA A 97 20.80 -6.37 -34.63
CA ALA A 97 20.70 -5.11 -33.87
C ALA A 97 19.45 -4.31 -34.26
N GLN A 98 19.14 -4.24 -35.57
CA GLN A 98 17.93 -3.58 -36.05
C GLN A 98 16.66 -4.29 -35.58
N TRP A 99 16.62 -5.63 -35.61
CA TRP A 99 15.51 -6.42 -35.12
C TRP A 99 15.28 -6.22 -33.62
N LEU A 100 16.33 -6.28 -32.80
CA LEU A 100 16.24 -6.02 -31.36
C LEU A 100 15.72 -4.60 -31.05
N ALA A 101 16.16 -3.60 -31.84
CA ALA A 101 15.66 -2.25 -31.71
C ALA A 101 14.15 -2.13 -32.05
N GLN A 102 13.69 -2.84 -33.09
CA GLN A 102 12.27 -2.88 -33.44
C GLN A 102 11.44 -3.57 -32.36
N VAL A 103 11.90 -4.70 -31.82
CA VAL A 103 11.21 -5.42 -30.73
C VAL A 103 11.12 -4.52 -29.48
N ARG A 104 12.22 -3.84 -29.13
CA ARG A 104 12.21 -2.86 -28.02
C ARG A 104 11.16 -1.78 -28.24
N ASP A 105 11.11 -1.21 -29.45
CA ASP A 105 10.18 -0.12 -29.77
C ASP A 105 8.71 -0.59 -29.73
N LEU A 106 8.44 -1.84 -30.14
CA LEU A 106 7.13 -2.48 -29.96
C LEU A 106 6.78 -2.69 -28.47
N MET A 107 7.72 -3.18 -27.66
CA MET A 107 7.50 -3.32 -26.22
C MET A 107 7.21 -1.98 -25.54
N LEU A 108 7.95 -0.92 -25.90
CA LEU A 108 7.69 0.43 -25.39
C LEU A 108 6.32 0.96 -25.82
N ALA A 109 5.88 0.66 -27.03
CA ALA A 109 4.56 1.04 -27.52
C ALA A 109 3.45 0.32 -26.71
N GLU A 110 3.63 -0.98 -26.42
CA GLU A 110 2.70 -1.72 -25.56
C GLU A 110 2.67 -1.17 -24.12
N PHE A 111 3.83 -0.84 -23.52
CA PHE A 111 3.86 -0.22 -22.18
C PHE A 111 3.19 1.16 -22.15
N ASN A 112 3.20 1.90 -23.26
CA ASN A 112 2.53 3.20 -23.38
C ASN A 112 1.03 3.08 -23.69
N ALA A 113 0.54 1.89 -24.05
CA ALA A 113 -0.86 1.69 -24.35
C ALA A 113 -1.71 1.82 -23.05
N PRO A 114 -2.81 2.58 -23.07
CA PRO A 114 -3.65 2.78 -21.88
C PRO A 114 -4.19 1.47 -21.29
N GLU A 115 -4.46 0.49 -22.13
CA GLU A 115 -5.03 -0.79 -21.76
C GLU A 115 -4.09 -1.64 -20.91
N THR A 116 -2.77 -1.47 -21.06
CA THR A 116 -1.76 -2.21 -20.27
C THR A 116 -1.67 -1.75 -18.84
N ASN A 117 -2.09 -0.50 -18.55
CA ASN A 117 -2.04 0.13 -17.22
C ASN A 117 -0.65 0.10 -16.56
N PHE A 118 0.43 0.12 -17.36
CA PHE A 118 1.80 -0.06 -16.88
C PHE A 118 2.27 1.08 -15.98
N TYR A 119 2.30 2.33 -16.50
CA TYR A 119 2.85 3.46 -15.76
C TYR A 119 2.09 3.81 -14.46
N PRO A 120 0.76 3.82 -14.42
CA PRO A 120 0.03 4.01 -13.17
C PRO A 120 0.34 2.92 -12.15
N THR A 121 0.42 1.66 -12.60
CA THR A 121 0.75 0.51 -11.74
C THR A 121 2.16 0.63 -11.16
N VAL A 122 3.14 1.00 -11.99
CA VAL A 122 4.53 1.19 -11.53
C VAL A 122 4.65 2.34 -10.55
N HIS A 123 3.95 3.47 -10.80
CA HIS A 123 3.93 4.60 -9.86
C HIS A 123 3.37 4.20 -8.49
N GLU A 124 2.26 3.48 -8.49
CA GLU A 124 1.66 2.96 -7.26
C GLU A 124 2.63 2.03 -6.50
N GLY A 125 3.34 1.17 -7.24
CA GLY A 125 4.37 0.32 -6.65
C GLY A 125 5.56 1.09 -6.10
N PHE A 126 6.00 2.16 -6.75
CA PHE A 126 7.05 3.01 -6.21
C PHE A 126 6.62 3.71 -4.92
N MET A 127 5.36 4.13 -4.80
CA MET A 127 4.79 4.64 -3.54
C MET A 127 4.82 3.57 -2.44
N ASP A 128 4.50 2.31 -2.77
CA ASP A 128 4.50 1.22 -1.82
C ASP A 128 5.94 0.81 -1.41
N VAL A 129 6.90 0.73 -2.35
CA VAL A 129 8.28 0.32 -2.02
C VAL A 129 9.03 1.37 -1.21
N THR A 130 8.78 2.65 -1.44
CA THR A 130 9.40 3.73 -0.66
C THR A 130 8.80 3.84 0.74
N ALA A 131 7.50 3.56 0.90
CA ALA A 131 6.85 3.52 2.20
C ALA A 131 7.12 2.22 2.95
N PHE A 132 6.75 1.06 2.37
CA PHE A 132 6.74 -0.24 3.04
C PHE A 132 7.93 -1.14 2.70
N GLY A 133 8.84 -0.69 1.84
CA GLY A 133 10.02 -1.45 1.44
C GLY A 133 9.76 -2.60 0.47
N THR A 134 8.52 -2.88 0.10
CA THR A 134 8.14 -3.98 -0.79
C THR A 134 7.00 -3.54 -1.70
N MET A 135 7.12 -3.85 -2.98
CA MET A 135 6.05 -3.68 -3.96
C MET A 135 5.77 -4.99 -4.69
N SER A 136 4.56 -5.17 -5.17
CA SER A 136 4.19 -6.32 -5.99
C SER A 136 3.23 -5.96 -7.11
N PHE A 137 3.48 -6.55 -8.28
CA PHE A 137 2.63 -6.44 -9.46
C PHE A 137 2.21 -7.82 -9.91
N PHE A 138 1.04 -7.90 -10.50
CA PHE A 138 0.56 -9.05 -11.21
C PHE A 138 0.57 -8.75 -12.70
N LEU A 139 1.25 -9.61 -13.47
CA LEU A 139 1.28 -9.57 -14.91
C LEU A 139 0.34 -10.65 -15.46
N ALA A 140 -0.70 -10.22 -16.12
CA ALA A 140 -1.64 -11.08 -16.83
C ALA A 140 -1.66 -10.74 -18.32
N SER A 141 -2.32 -11.58 -19.10
CA SER A 141 -2.72 -11.26 -20.45
C SER A 141 -4.22 -10.95 -20.46
N ASP A 142 -4.62 -9.98 -21.25
CA ASP A 142 -6.03 -9.73 -21.55
C ASP A 142 -6.59 -10.82 -22.53
N GLU A 143 -7.86 -10.70 -22.88
CA GLU A 143 -8.52 -11.61 -23.83
C GLU A 143 -7.88 -11.59 -25.24
N ASN A 144 -7.16 -10.51 -25.59
CA ASN A 144 -6.47 -10.32 -26.86
C ASN A 144 -4.99 -10.75 -26.78
N GLY A 145 -4.52 -11.26 -25.64
CA GLY A 145 -3.14 -11.65 -25.42
C GLY A 145 -2.18 -10.49 -25.13
N ARG A 146 -2.69 -9.26 -24.90
CA ARG A 146 -1.87 -8.12 -24.53
C ARG A 146 -1.47 -8.17 -23.05
N PRO A 147 -0.28 -7.70 -22.68
CA PRO A 147 0.13 -7.64 -21.29
C PRO A 147 -0.73 -6.62 -20.53
N MET A 148 -1.18 -6.99 -19.35
CA MET A 148 -1.92 -6.14 -18.43
C MET A 148 -1.25 -6.17 -17.06
N PHE A 149 -0.86 -4.99 -16.56
CA PHE A 149 -0.23 -4.83 -15.26
C PHE A 149 -1.26 -4.41 -14.22
N GLN A 150 -1.23 -5.08 -13.07
CA GLN A 150 -2.09 -4.76 -11.95
C GLN A 150 -1.26 -4.62 -10.68
N SER A 151 -1.38 -3.50 -10.00
CA SER A 151 -0.80 -3.34 -8.67
C SER A 151 -1.47 -4.31 -7.69
N ARG A 152 -0.65 -4.96 -6.87
CA ARG A 152 -1.11 -5.79 -5.75
C ARG A 152 -0.60 -5.15 -4.48
N PRO A 153 -1.46 -4.38 -3.78
CA PRO A 153 -1.05 -3.66 -2.60
C PRO A 153 -0.57 -4.62 -1.52
N LEU A 154 0.45 -4.20 -0.78
CA LEU A 154 1.10 -5.03 0.23
C LEU A 154 0.14 -5.59 1.31
N PRO A 155 -0.95 -4.90 1.73
CA PRO A 155 -1.94 -5.49 2.63
C PRO A 155 -2.55 -6.80 2.13
N GLU A 156 -2.74 -6.95 0.82
CA GLU A 156 -3.28 -8.16 0.22
C GLU A 156 -2.22 -9.24 -0.03
N ALA A 157 -0.92 -8.88 -0.01
CA ALA A 157 0.19 -9.71 -0.48
C ALA A 157 0.90 -10.46 0.65
N PHE A 158 0.99 -11.77 0.54
CA PHE A 158 1.78 -12.64 1.42
C PHE A 158 2.74 -13.42 0.56
N ILE A 159 4.04 -13.27 0.81
CA ILE A 159 5.09 -13.83 -0.02
C ILE A 159 5.95 -14.82 0.77
N GLN A 160 6.45 -15.82 0.07
CA GLN A 160 7.47 -16.72 0.60
C GLN A 160 8.60 -16.89 -0.40
N GLU A 161 9.78 -17.21 0.10
CA GLU A 161 10.99 -17.39 -0.68
C GLU A 161 11.43 -18.85 -0.71
N ASN A 162 12.05 -19.21 -1.81
CA ASN A 162 12.79 -20.48 -1.91
C ASN A 162 14.15 -20.39 -1.20
N ALA A 163 14.86 -21.52 -1.14
CA ALA A 163 16.18 -21.63 -0.53
C ALA A 163 17.25 -20.68 -1.13
N ARG A 164 16.99 -20.11 -2.32
CA ARG A 164 17.86 -19.16 -3.00
C ARG A 164 17.48 -17.69 -2.74
N GLY A 165 16.49 -17.43 -1.89
CA GLY A 165 16.00 -16.07 -1.58
C GLY A 165 15.19 -15.43 -2.70
N LYS A 166 14.70 -16.21 -3.67
CA LYS A 166 13.77 -15.74 -4.71
C LYS A 166 12.34 -16.03 -4.29
N VAL A 167 11.45 -15.04 -4.43
CA VAL A 167 10.01 -15.24 -4.21
C VAL A 167 9.49 -16.22 -5.25
N ASP A 168 8.93 -17.32 -4.79
CA ASP A 168 8.33 -18.36 -5.63
C ASP A 168 6.92 -18.73 -5.19
N THR A 169 6.49 -18.25 -4.05
CA THR A 169 5.15 -18.50 -3.53
C THR A 169 4.50 -17.17 -3.16
N TYR A 170 3.29 -16.98 -3.66
CA TYR A 170 2.53 -15.75 -3.47
C TYR A 170 1.09 -16.09 -3.10
N PHE A 171 0.63 -15.53 -1.98
CA PHE A 171 -0.78 -15.55 -1.62
C PHE A 171 -1.34 -14.13 -1.69
N ARG A 172 -2.53 -14.01 -2.24
CA ARG A 172 -3.31 -12.78 -2.24
C ARG A 172 -4.58 -13.00 -1.46
N LYS A 173 -4.78 -12.21 -0.40
CA LYS A 173 -6.02 -12.15 0.39
C LYS A 173 -6.79 -10.90 -0.04
N TYR A 174 -7.99 -11.06 -0.58
CA TYR A 174 -8.74 -9.95 -1.17
C TYR A 174 -10.25 -10.18 -1.08
N THR A 175 -11.02 -9.11 -1.21
CA THR A 175 -12.48 -9.15 -1.20
C THR A 175 -13.05 -8.88 -2.58
N MET A 176 -14.10 -9.60 -2.94
CA MET A 176 -14.91 -9.36 -4.13
C MET A 176 -16.38 -9.48 -3.79
N ASN A 177 -17.22 -8.68 -4.48
CA ASN A 177 -18.66 -8.86 -4.41
C ASN A 177 -19.13 -10.03 -5.29
N ASN A 178 -20.34 -10.52 -5.05
CA ASN A 178 -20.91 -11.66 -5.76
C ASN A 178 -20.96 -11.46 -7.28
N ARG A 179 -21.16 -10.22 -7.77
CA ARG A 179 -21.10 -9.92 -9.20
C ARG A 179 -19.71 -10.14 -9.78
N GLN A 180 -18.68 -9.59 -9.13
CA GLN A 180 -17.28 -9.73 -9.55
C GLN A 180 -16.84 -11.20 -9.51
N ALA A 181 -17.19 -11.91 -8.44
CA ALA A 181 -16.87 -13.32 -8.28
C ALA A 181 -17.55 -14.20 -9.34
N THR A 182 -18.79 -13.89 -9.71
CA THR A 182 -19.48 -14.59 -10.79
C THR A 182 -18.84 -14.33 -12.16
N GLN A 183 -18.36 -13.11 -12.41
CA GLN A 183 -17.61 -12.77 -13.63
C GLN A 183 -16.26 -13.50 -13.70
N GLU A 184 -15.56 -13.60 -12.58
CA GLU A 184 -14.22 -14.20 -12.53
C GLU A 184 -14.26 -15.75 -12.52
N PHE A 185 -15.14 -16.34 -11.72
CA PHE A 185 -15.17 -17.79 -11.49
C PHE A 185 -16.28 -18.54 -12.24
N GLY A 186 -17.31 -17.82 -12.67
CA GLY A 186 -18.51 -18.40 -13.25
C GLY A 186 -19.55 -18.86 -12.22
N THR A 187 -20.79 -18.97 -12.65
CA THR A 187 -21.93 -19.31 -11.77
C THR A 187 -21.81 -20.72 -11.16
N GLU A 188 -21.22 -21.68 -11.88
CA GLU A 188 -21.05 -23.05 -11.38
C GLU A 188 -20.09 -23.13 -10.19
N ALA A 189 -18.98 -22.40 -10.25
CA ALA A 189 -18.03 -22.32 -9.14
C ALA A 189 -18.67 -21.68 -7.90
N MET A 190 -19.44 -20.63 -8.10
CA MET A 190 -20.16 -19.97 -7.00
C MET A 190 -21.17 -20.88 -6.31
N ARG A 191 -21.79 -21.80 -7.02
CA ARG A 191 -22.75 -22.78 -6.47
C ARG A 191 -22.10 -23.89 -5.64
N GLN A 192 -20.76 -24.03 -5.65
CA GLN A 192 -20.06 -24.98 -4.80
C GLN A 192 -20.13 -24.62 -3.31
N SER A 193 -20.27 -23.32 -3.00
CA SER A 193 -20.54 -22.87 -1.63
C SER A 193 -22.05 -22.74 -1.38
N ARG A 194 -22.52 -23.34 -0.27
CA ARG A 194 -23.91 -23.22 0.14
C ARG A 194 -24.31 -21.78 0.47
N ALA A 195 -23.38 -20.99 1.01
CA ALA A 195 -23.61 -19.58 1.32
C ALA A 195 -23.81 -18.77 0.04
N LEU A 196 -22.85 -18.85 -0.89
CA LEU A 196 -22.89 -18.12 -2.17
C LEU A 196 -24.10 -18.52 -3.03
N SER A 197 -24.44 -19.82 -3.07
CA SER A 197 -25.62 -20.31 -3.81
C SER A 197 -26.90 -19.66 -3.31
N ARG A 198 -27.10 -19.58 -1.99
CA ARG A 198 -28.31 -18.95 -1.40
C ARG A 198 -28.38 -17.44 -1.68
N GLU A 199 -27.25 -16.77 -1.76
CA GLU A 199 -27.17 -15.33 -2.06
C GLU A 199 -27.45 -15.05 -3.52
N LEU A 200 -26.91 -15.86 -4.43
CA LEU A 200 -27.23 -15.80 -5.85
C LEU A 200 -28.72 -16.05 -6.12
N ASP A 201 -29.31 -17.03 -5.43
CA ASP A 201 -30.73 -17.35 -5.56
C ASP A 201 -31.64 -16.19 -5.03
N LYS A 202 -31.14 -15.40 -4.09
CA LYS A 202 -31.80 -14.17 -3.59
C LYS A 202 -31.54 -12.94 -4.47
N GLY A 203 -30.64 -13.03 -5.46
CA GLY A 203 -30.23 -11.91 -6.31
C GLY A 203 -29.32 -10.88 -5.61
N ASP A 204 -28.68 -11.24 -4.49
CA ASP A 204 -27.76 -10.35 -3.78
C ASP A 204 -26.39 -10.37 -4.46
N LEU A 205 -26.19 -9.42 -5.36
CA LEU A 205 -24.94 -9.25 -6.11
C LEU A 205 -23.92 -8.34 -5.43
N SER A 206 -24.32 -7.63 -4.37
CA SER A 206 -23.52 -6.59 -3.73
C SER A 206 -22.68 -7.08 -2.54
N LYS A 207 -23.07 -8.22 -1.97
CA LYS A 207 -22.38 -8.76 -0.80
C LYS A 207 -20.95 -9.14 -1.10
N GLU A 208 -20.03 -8.70 -0.25
CA GLU A 208 -18.58 -8.94 -0.37
C GLU A 208 -18.19 -10.20 0.42
N HIS A 209 -17.28 -10.99 -0.19
CA HIS A 209 -16.70 -12.18 0.39
C HIS A 209 -15.19 -12.14 0.26
N GLU A 210 -14.49 -12.78 1.20
CA GLU A 210 -13.04 -12.86 1.24
C GLU A 210 -12.54 -14.10 0.48
N TYR A 211 -11.56 -13.88 -0.39
CA TYR A 211 -10.91 -14.92 -1.19
C TYR A 211 -9.41 -14.94 -0.93
N VAL A 212 -8.81 -16.11 -1.03
CA VAL A 212 -7.37 -16.32 -1.04
C VAL A 212 -6.98 -16.93 -2.38
N GLN A 213 -6.14 -16.23 -3.14
CA GLN A 213 -5.45 -16.78 -4.29
C GLN A 213 -4.08 -17.26 -3.83
N ALA A 214 -3.72 -18.49 -4.17
CA ALA A 214 -2.41 -19.08 -3.96
C ALA A 214 -1.74 -19.36 -5.30
N VAL A 215 -0.55 -18.80 -5.52
CA VAL A 215 0.30 -19.14 -6.67
C VAL A 215 1.63 -19.65 -6.14
N MET A 216 1.96 -20.88 -6.49
CA MET A 216 3.15 -21.59 -5.99
C MET A 216 3.67 -22.59 -7.02
N PRO A 217 4.93 -23.08 -6.88
CA PRO A 217 5.45 -24.10 -7.77
C PRO A 217 4.59 -25.36 -7.75
N ASN A 218 4.31 -25.89 -8.94
CA ASN A 218 3.58 -27.14 -9.08
C ASN A 218 4.54 -28.32 -8.94
N SER A 219 4.53 -29.00 -7.80
CA SER A 219 5.39 -30.16 -7.52
C SER A 219 5.11 -31.38 -8.42
N TYR A 220 3.97 -31.38 -9.08
CA TYR A 220 3.57 -32.46 -10.02
C TYR A 220 3.78 -32.08 -11.48
N PHE A 221 4.45 -30.96 -11.76
CA PHE A 221 4.73 -30.53 -13.13
C PHE A 221 5.70 -31.49 -13.82
N ASP A 222 5.28 -31.96 -14.99
CA ASP A 222 6.11 -32.79 -15.89
C ASP A 222 6.26 -32.06 -17.23
N ALA A 223 7.48 -31.58 -17.51
CA ALA A 223 7.78 -30.81 -18.72
C ALA A 223 7.56 -31.63 -20.03
N THR A 224 7.52 -32.95 -19.95
CA THR A 224 7.31 -33.82 -21.11
C THR A 224 5.83 -34.01 -21.47
N LYS A 225 4.93 -33.66 -20.55
CA LYS A 225 3.48 -33.84 -20.71
C LYS A 225 2.77 -32.51 -20.80
N HIS A 226 3.02 -31.71 -21.82
CA HIS A 226 2.32 -30.46 -22.07
C HIS A 226 0.82 -30.67 -22.33
N GLN A 227 0.01 -30.80 -21.27
CA GLN A 227 -1.44 -30.74 -21.35
C GLN A 227 -1.94 -29.40 -20.72
N ILE A 228 -2.87 -28.81 -21.42
CA ILE A 228 -3.19 -27.35 -21.42
C ILE A 228 -3.72 -26.78 -20.08
N THR A 229 -4.14 -27.57 -19.08
CA THR A 229 -4.85 -27.00 -17.93
C THR A 229 -4.35 -27.40 -16.54
N SER A 230 -3.76 -28.57 -16.37
CA SER A 230 -3.31 -29.04 -15.03
C SER A 230 -1.80 -29.23 -14.89
N ASN A 231 -1.06 -29.05 -15.98
CA ASN A 231 0.38 -29.39 -16.06
C ASN A 231 1.24 -28.16 -16.35
N LYS A 232 1.01 -27.07 -15.62
CA LYS A 232 1.83 -25.85 -15.71
C LYS A 232 2.82 -25.79 -14.55
N PRO A 233 4.01 -25.17 -14.75
CA PRO A 233 5.05 -25.06 -13.72
C PRO A 233 4.57 -24.37 -12.44
N TRP A 234 3.63 -23.45 -12.57
CA TRP A 234 3.07 -22.67 -11.48
C TRP A 234 1.58 -22.96 -11.37
N MET A 235 1.15 -23.48 -10.22
CA MET A 235 -0.28 -23.66 -9.94
C MET A 235 -0.88 -22.37 -9.37
N SER A 236 -2.13 -22.10 -9.71
CA SER A 236 -2.93 -21.00 -9.17
C SER A 236 -4.26 -21.55 -8.68
N VAL A 237 -4.56 -21.33 -7.41
CA VAL A 237 -5.80 -21.78 -6.78
C VAL A 237 -6.47 -20.61 -6.10
N HIS A 238 -7.77 -20.43 -6.38
CA HIS A 238 -8.60 -19.47 -5.67
C HIS A 238 -9.51 -20.21 -4.68
N ILE A 239 -9.50 -19.81 -3.44
CA ILE A 239 -10.24 -20.44 -2.33
C ILE A 239 -11.10 -19.38 -1.68
N LEU A 240 -12.38 -19.69 -1.43
CA LEU A 240 -13.23 -18.85 -0.60
C LEU A 240 -12.80 -19.00 0.86
N ASN A 241 -12.49 -17.91 1.55
CA ASN A 241 -11.99 -17.94 2.93
C ASN A 241 -13.15 -17.87 3.96
N GLU A 242 -14.15 -18.70 3.77
CA GLU A 242 -15.29 -18.86 4.67
C GLU A 242 -15.38 -20.30 5.22
N ALA A 243 -16.43 -20.59 5.97
CA ALA A 243 -16.56 -21.86 6.71
C ALA A 243 -16.36 -23.12 5.85
N ASP A 244 -16.90 -23.14 4.62
CA ASP A 244 -16.86 -24.29 3.72
C ASP A 244 -15.55 -24.38 2.91
N LYS A 245 -14.79 -23.27 2.81
CA LYS A 245 -13.50 -23.15 2.10
C LYS A 245 -13.42 -23.85 0.74
N PRO A 246 -14.42 -23.70 -0.16
CA PRO A 246 -14.37 -24.35 -1.45
C PRO A 246 -13.30 -23.74 -2.35
N ARG A 247 -12.71 -24.58 -3.21
CA ARG A 247 -11.81 -24.11 -4.26
C ARG A 247 -12.64 -23.61 -5.43
N MET A 248 -12.62 -22.29 -5.64
CA MET A 248 -13.43 -21.64 -6.68
C MET A 248 -12.87 -21.85 -8.08
N ARG A 249 -11.55 -21.84 -8.21
CA ARG A 249 -10.86 -22.02 -9.49
C ARG A 249 -9.50 -22.66 -9.28
N PHE A 250 -9.18 -23.59 -10.15
CA PHE A 250 -7.84 -24.16 -10.27
C PHE A 250 -7.30 -23.86 -11.67
N SER A 251 -6.14 -23.22 -11.75
CA SER A 251 -5.48 -22.86 -13.01
C SER A 251 -3.95 -22.91 -12.83
N GLY A 252 -3.19 -22.48 -13.83
CA GLY A 252 -1.74 -22.43 -13.75
C GLY A 252 -1.15 -21.42 -14.71
N PHE A 253 0.12 -21.08 -14.48
CA PHE A 253 0.91 -20.17 -15.30
C PHE A 253 2.18 -20.86 -15.81
N ASP A 254 2.64 -20.45 -17.00
CA ASP A 254 3.88 -20.95 -17.59
C ASP A 254 5.10 -20.29 -16.94
N SER A 255 4.95 -19.08 -16.41
CA SER A 255 5.94 -18.36 -15.62
C SER A 255 5.31 -17.78 -14.37
N PHE A 256 6.12 -17.45 -13.36
CA PHE A 256 5.62 -16.82 -12.15
C PHE A 256 5.05 -15.43 -12.47
N PRO A 257 3.74 -15.19 -12.25
CA PRO A 257 3.06 -14.00 -12.76
C PRO A 257 3.23 -12.77 -11.86
N PHE A 258 3.85 -12.93 -10.69
CA PHE A 258 4.05 -11.82 -9.75
C PHE A 258 5.47 -11.26 -9.84
N ILE A 259 5.58 -9.96 -10.01
CA ILE A 259 6.83 -9.22 -9.93
C ILE A 259 6.89 -8.60 -8.54
N VAL A 260 7.79 -9.11 -7.70
CA VAL A 260 7.98 -8.62 -6.32
C VAL A 260 9.36 -8.00 -6.20
N SER A 261 9.39 -6.73 -5.88
CA SER A 261 10.64 -5.98 -5.66
C SER A 261 10.71 -5.43 -4.24
N ARG A 262 11.93 -5.37 -3.71
CA ARG A 262 12.22 -4.93 -2.34
C ARG A 262 13.30 -3.86 -2.36
N TRP A 263 13.08 -2.78 -1.58
CA TRP A 263 14.04 -1.67 -1.51
C TRP A 263 15.38 -2.12 -0.95
N SER A 264 15.37 -2.62 0.27
CA SER A 264 16.54 -3.19 0.93
C SER A 264 16.11 -4.45 1.67
N LYS A 265 16.85 -5.54 1.50
CA LYS A 265 16.57 -6.82 2.13
C LYS A 265 17.75 -7.24 3.00
N MET A 266 17.46 -7.68 4.21
CA MET A 266 18.44 -8.36 5.07
C MET A 266 18.29 -9.88 4.93
N THR A 267 19.39 -10.59 5.12
CA THR A 267 19.37 -12.06 5.12
C THR A 267 18.46 -12.57 6.24
N GLY A 268 17.53 -13.46 5.89
CA GLY A 268 16.54 -14.02 6.82
C GLY A 268 15.22 -13.24 6.90
N GLU A 269 15.11 -12.08 6.25
CA GLU A 269 13.85 -11.34 6.14
C GLU A 269 13.20 -11.59 4.76
N THR A 270 11.91 -11.85 4.75
CA THR A 270 11.14 -12.07 3.50
C THR A 270 10.76 -10.76 2.86
N TYR A 271 10.39 -9.75 3.65
CA TYR A 271 9.99 -8.43 3.21
C TYR A 271 11.15 -7.44 3.25
N GLY A 272 11.10 -6.42 2.39
CA GLY A 272 12.10 -5.36 2.35
C GLY A 272 11.84 -4.25 3.36
N ARG A 273 12.89 -3.43 3.60
CA ARG A 273 12.82 -2.23 4.43
C ARG A 273 12.97 -1.00 3.56
N GLY A 274 12.01 -0.08 3.62
CA GLY A 274 12.01 1.17 2.88
C GLY A 274 12.56 2.36 3.66
N PRO A 275 12.80 3.51 2.98
CA PRO A 275 13.25 4.74 3.61
C PRO A 275 12.33 5.20 4.76
N ALA A 276 11.01 5.11 4.57
CA ALA A 276 10.05 5.49 5.60
C ALA A 276 10.22 4.71 6.91
N MET A 277 10.61 3.42 6.84
CA MET A 277 10.85 2.62 8.06
C MET A 277 12.05 3.12 8.86
N GLN A 278 13.10 3.59 8.16
CA GLN A 278 14.32 4.06 8.80
C GLN A 278 14.07 5.35 9.57
N VAL A 279 13.24 6.23 9.05
CA VAL A 279 12.96 7.55 9.60
C VAL A 279 11.65 7.63 10.38
N LEU A 280 10.95 6.51 10.58
CA LEU A 280 9.67 6.48 11.29
C LEU A 280 9.72 7.10 12.70
N PRO A 281 10.78 6.92 13.52
CA PRO A 281 10.90 7.60 14.82
C PRO A 281 10.89 9.12 14.68
N ASP A 282 11.59 9.68 13.69
CA ASP A 282 11.62 11.13 13.44
C ASP A 282 10.26 11.61 12.92
N ILE A 283 9.57 10.85 12.07
CA ILE A 283 8.23 11.16 11.61
C ILE A 283 7.25 11.23 12.79
N ARG A 284 7.27 10.25 13.71
CA ARG A 284 6.42 10.26 14.91
C ARG A 284 6.72 11.47 15.80
N MET A 285 8.00 11.76 16.03
CA MET A 285 8.42 12.93 16.79
C MET A 285 7.91 14.22 16.14
N LEU A 286 8.07 14.36 14.81
CA LEU A 286 7.61 15.53 14.05
C LEU A 286 6.09 15.74 14.20
N GLN A 287 5.27 14.68 14.15
CA GLN A 287 3.83 14.79 14.35
C GLN A 287 3.48 15.30 15.76
N GLU A 288 4.09 14.77 16.81
CA GLU A 288 3.83 15.19 18.18
C GLU A 288 4.33 16.63 18.46
N MET A 289 5.48 17.01 17.89
CA MET A 289 5.99 18.38 17.98
C MET A 289 5.04 19.36 17.28
N SER A 290 4.65 19.08 16.05
CA SER A 290 3.73 19.93 15.28
C SER A 290 2.40 20.09 15.99
N LYS A 291 1.81 19.01 16.50
CA LYS A 291 0.60 19.02 17.31
C LYS A 291 0.74 19.88 18.57
N THR A 292 1.89 19.78 19.26
CA THR A 292 2.16 20.54 20.47
C THR A 292 2.33 22.03 20.19
N VAL A 293 3.05 22.39 19.11
CA VAL A 293 3.23 23.78 18.68
C VAL A 293 1.88 24.39 18.28
N ILE A 294 1.05 23.67 17.52
CA ILE A 294 -0.30 24.11 17.15
C ILE A 294 -1.14 24.39 18.42
N LYS A 295 -1.14 23.46 19.38
CA LYS A 295 -1.86 23.64 20.66
C LYS A 295 -1.33 24.81 21.47
N SER A 296 0.00 25.03 21.47
CA SER A 296 0.61 26.16 22.17
C SER A 296 0.24 27.46 21.50
N ALA A 297 0.26 27.54 20.17
CA ALA A 297 -0.18 28.69 19.40
C ALA A 297 -1.66 29.00 19.65
N GLN A 298 -2.53 28.01 19.68
CA GLN A 298 -3.95 28.18 20.03
C GLN A 298 -4.13 28.81 21.42
N LYS A 299 -3.37 28.34 22.43
CA LYS A 299 -3.41 28.91 23.79
C LYS A 299 -2.88 30.34 23.85
N VAL A 300 -1.99 30.74 22.94
CA VAL A 300 -1.52 32.15 22.87
C VAL A 300 -2.56 33.02 22.21
N VAL A 301 -3.26 32.53 21.19
CA VAL A 301 -4.31 33.29 20.46
C VAL A 301 -5.61 33.37 21.27
N ASP A 302 -6.00 32.26 21.92
CA ASP A 302 -7.20 32.15 22.74
C ASP A 302 -6.81 31.57 24.11
N PRO A 303 -6.24 32.42 25.01
CA PRO A 303 -5.75 31.96 26.30
C PRO A 303 -6.89 31.59 27.24
N PRO A 304 -6.72 30.59 28.10
CA PRO A 304 -7.65 30.32 29.18
C PRO A 304 -7.71 31.54 30.11
N LEU A 305 -8.90 31.87 30.53
CA LEU A 305 -9.14 33.06 31.38
C LEU A 305 -9.27 32.67 32.84
N GLN A 306 -8.65 33.44 33.68
CA GLN A 306 -8.90 33.42 35.11
C GLN A 306 -10.06 34.36 35.40
N VAL A 307 -11.13 33.80 35.95
CA VAL A 307 -12.36 34.52 36.25
C VAL A 307 -12.56 34.50 37.77
N PRO A 308 -12.78 35.68 38.40
CA PRO A 308 -13.14 35.74 39.80
C PRO A 308 -14.48 35.06 40.09
N ASP A 309 -14.59 34.36 41.23
CA ASP A 309 -15.77 33.58 41.58
C ASP A 309 -17.01 34.45 41.84
N ASP A 310 -16.85 35.68 42.37
CA ASP A 310 -17.97 36.54 42.77
C ASP A 310 -17.99 37.93 42.07
N GLY A 311 -17.27 38.11 40.95
CA GLY A 311 -17.11 39.41 40.28
C GLY A 311 -18.16 39.77 39.22
N PHE A 312 -18.90 38.83 38.68
CA PHE A 312 -19.82 39.03 37.56
C PHE A 312 -21.27 38.65 37.88
N LEU A 313 -22.20 39.46 37.36
CA LEU A 313 -23.65 39.31 37.65
C LEU A 313 -24.34 38.31 36.72
N ASN A 314 -23.75 38.01 35.57
CA ASN A 314 -24.29 37.08 34.54
C ASN A 314 -23.20 36.17 33.98
N PRO A 315 -23.56 35.06 33.29
CA PRO A 315 -22.60 34.27 32.55
C PRO A 315 -21.80 35.12 31.58
N ILE A 316 -20.47 34.93 31.57
CA ILE A 316 -19.53 35.73 30.79
C ILE A 316 -19.73 35.44 29.29
N ARG A 317 -19.86 36.53 28.50
CA ARG A 317 -20.00 36.51 27.05
C ARG A 317 -18.67 36.80 26.38
N MET A 318 -18.08 35.81 25.74
CA MET A 318 -16.74 35.86 25.15
C MET A 318 -16.74 36.25 23.66
N HIS A 319 -17.89 36.43 23.02
CA HIS A 319 -17.98 36.83 21.61
C HIS A 319 -17.68 38.31 21.41
N PRO A 320 -17.14 38.77 20.27
CA PRO A 320 -16.91 40.15 19.96
C PRO A 320 -18.16 41.00 20.17
N GLY A 321 -18.04 42.13 20.93
CA GLY A 321 -19.17 42.99 21.25
C GLY A 321 -20.07 42.49 22.42
N GLY A 322 -19.69 41.40 23.09
CA GLY A 322 -20.42 40.89 24.25
C GLY A 322 -20.34 41.84 25.43
N LEU A 323 -21.52 42.20 26.00
CA LEU A 323 -21.59 43.04 27.21
C LEU A 323 -21.53 42.13 28.44
N ASN A 324 -20.51 42.38 29.28
CA ASN A 324 -20.32 41.68 30.55
C ASN A 324 -20.50 42.72 31.71
N TYR A 325 -21.47 42.47 32.56
CA TYR A 325 -21.78 43.35 33.68
C TYR A 325 -21.00 42.94 34.92
N LYS A 326 -20.23 43.88 35.48
CA LYS A 326 -19.41 43.72 36.68
C LYS A 326 -20.13 44.35 37.88
N ARG A 327 -19.98 43.75 39.07
CA ARG A 327 -20.50 44.29 40.33
C ARG A 327 -19.76 45.58 40.67
N THR A 328 -20.47 46.62 41.03
CA THR A 328 -19.88 47.90 41.42
C THR A 328 -19.05 47.73 42.69
N GLY A 329 -17.79 48.21 42.67
CA GLY A 329 -16.88 48.14 43.81
C GLY A 329 -15.90 46.93 43.82
N THR A 330 -15.95 46.01 42.86
CA THR A 330 -14.95 44.94 42.71
C THR A 330 -13.81 45.40 41.78
N ASN A 331 -12.56 45.29 42.26
CA ASN A 331 -11.34 45.54 41.46
C ASN A 331 -10.91 44.33 40.61
N GLU A 332 -11.58 43.22 40.79
CA GLU A 332 -11.25 41.99 40.11
C GLU A 332 -11.52 42.07 38.60
N GLN A 333 -10.57 41.67 37.82
CA GLN A 333 -10.63 41.65 36.34
C GLN A 333 -10.50 40.24 35.83
N ILE A 334 -11.03 39.99 34.62
CA ILE A 334 -10.77 38.77 33.89
C ILE A 334 -9.36 38.89 33.31
N GLU A 335 -8.46 38.02 33.72
CA GLU A 335 -7.09 38.03 33.24
C GLU A 335 -6.79 36.75 32.42
N PRO A 336 -6.11 36.92 31.27
CA PRO A 336 -5.66 35.78 30.52
C PRO A 336 -4.52 35.08 31.29
N ILE A 337 -4.58 33.75 31.40
CA ILE A 337 -3.47 32.94 31.92
C ILE A 337 -2.40 32.86 30.83
N ILE A 338 -1.41 33.76 30.92
CA ILE A 338 -0.31 33.85 29.96
C ILE A 338 0.68 32.67 30.23
N THR A 339 0.72 31.74 29.33
CA THR A 339 1.77 30.71 29.30
C THR A 339 2.91 31.21 28.42
N ASN A 340 4.08 31.52 29.00
CA ASN A 340 5.28 31.95 28.28
C ASN A 340 5.95 30.81 27.53
N GLY A 341 5.21 30.11 26.68
CA GLY A 341 5.74 29.06 25.81
C GLY A 341 6.58 29.68 24.68
N ARG A 342 7.83 29.21 24.53
CA ARG A 342 8.70 29.66 23.43
C ARG A 342 8.36 28.83 22.16
N VAL A 343 7.35 29.29 21.43
CA VAL A 343 6.87 28.63 20.19
C VAL A 343 7.94 28.69 19.09
N ASP A 344 8.78 29.74 19.09
CA ASP A 344 9.92 29.92 18.17
C ASP A 344 10.89 28.75 18.18
N VAL A 345 11.31 28.31 19.37
CA VAL A 345 12.21 27.14 19.53
C VAL A 345 11.54 25.86 18.98
N GLY A 346 10.24 25.72 19.20
CA GLY A 346 9.48 24.59 18.66
C GLY A 346 9.48 24.57 17.13
N ILE A 347 9.36 25.72 16.49
CA ILE A 347 9.38 25.85 15.02
C ILE A 347 10.76 25.49 14.45
N ASP A 348 11.84 25.93 15.07
CA ASP A 348 13.20 25.60 14.61
C ASP A 348 13.47 24.09 14.72
N MET A 349 13.09 23.48 15.83
CA MET A 349 13.19 22.02 16.00
C MET A 349 12.36 21.23 14.97
N ILE A 350 11.17 21.74 14.60
CA ILE A 350 10.33 21.15 13.54
C ILE A 350 11.08 21.19 12.21
N ARG A 351 11.68 22.32 11.83
CA ARG A 351 12.44 22.46 10.58
C ARG A 351 13.62 21.51 10.51
N ASP A 352 14.35 21.31 11.60
CA ASP A 352 15.46 20.36 11.65
C ASP A 352 14.96 18.92 11.41
N ARG A 353 13.82 18.55 12.00
CA ARG A 353 13.23 17.22 11.80
C ARG A 353 12.65 17.05 10.40
N GLN A 354 12.03 18.07 9.82
CA GLN A 354 11.58 18.07 8.44
C GLN A 354 12.76 17.82 7.48
N ALA A 355 13.89 18.51 7.69
CA ALA A 355 15.10 18.30 6.90
C ALA A 355 15.65 16.86 7.05
N ALA A 356 15.68 16.31 8.25
CA ALA A 356 16.11 14.93 8.48
C ALA A 356 15.18 13.90 7.76
N VAL A 357 13.87 14.12 7.81
CA VAL A 357 12.90 13.29 7.07
C VAL A 357 13.15 13.40 5.56
N GLN A 358 13.28 14.61 5.01
CA GLN A 358 13.54 14.81 3.58
C GLN A 358 14.84 14.12 3.15
N GLN A 359 15.91 14.27 3.91
CA GLN A 359 17.20 13.63 3.62
C GLN A 359 17.09 12.10 3.57
N ALA A 360 16.30 11.48 4.46
CA ALA A 360 16.09 10.03 4.44
C ALA A 360 15.37 9.54 3.17
N PHE A 361 14.55 10.40 2.56
CA PHE A 361 13.92 10.15 1.26
C PHE A 361 14.77 10.67 0.09
N MET A 362 16.06 10.99 0.31
CA MET A 362 16.99 11.43 -0.74
C MET A 362 16.57 12.73 -1.45
N LEU A 363 15.94 13.65 -0.72
CA LEU A 363 15.46 14.94 -1.22
C LEU A 363 16.28 16.09 -0.67
#